data_ff57eba6ccfac749eae3f4df2a473c49
#
_entry.id   ff57eba6ccfac749eae3f4df2a473c49
#
_cell.length_a   1.000
_cell.length_b   1.000
_cell.length_c   1.000
_cell.angle_alpha   90.00
_cell.angle_beta   90.00
_cell.angle_gamma   90.00
#
_symmetry.space_group_name_H-M   'P 1'
#
loop_
_entity.id
_entity.type
_entity.pdbx_description
1 polymer ?
#
loop_
_entity_poly.entity_id
_entity_poly.type
_entity_poly.pdbx_seq_one_letter_code
_entity_poly.pdbx_strand_id
1 'polypeptide(L)'
;MELNDIVEILKVNGFVESEKSKRRLIHPEARDFIVELYYDEEYDEIQIGDFRNYASLPASAVASFTTEPDDYGIRVDIVLTDDSVISLFCSFE
;
A
#
# COMPACT_ATOMS: atom_id res chain seq x y z
N MET A 1 3.20 10.39 6.76
CA MET A 1 2.89 10.79 5.37
C MET A 1 1.39 11.01 5.21
N GLU A 2 1.02 11.83 4.28
CA GLU A 2 -0.37 11.95 3.87
C GLU A 2 -0.80 10.70 3.09
N LEU A 3 -2.03 10.24 3.32
CA LEU A 3 -2.54 9.05 2.62
C LEU A 3 -2.55 9.24 1.10
N ASN A 4 -2.87 10.44 0.62
CA ASN A 4 -2.89 10.74 -0.80
C ASN A 4 -1.50 10.63 -1.45
N ASP A 5 -0.42 10.90 -0.72
CA ASP A 5 0.95 10.73 -1.24
C ASP A 5 1.27 9.25 -1.43
N ILE A 6 0.81 8.40 -0.51
CA ILE A 6 0.95 6.95 -0.63
C ILE A 6 0.16 6.45 -1.85
N VAL A 7 -1.06 6.92 -2.03
CA VAL A 7 -1.91 6.56 -3.18
C VAL A 7 -1.21 6.92 -4.50
N GLU A 8 -0.61 8.10 -4.58
CA GLU A 8 0.13 8.53 -5.78
C GLU A 8 1.30 7.60 -6.10
N ILE A 9 2.07 7.22 -5.09
CA ILE A 9 3.18 6.27 -5.27
C ILE A 9 2.67 4.93 -5.80
N LEU A 10 1.57 4.42 -5.24
CA LEU A 10 0.98 3.16 -5.68
C LEU A 10 0.48 3.25 -7.13
N LYS A 11 -0.18 4.34 -7.50
CA LYS A 11 -0.69 4.53 -8.86
C LYS A 11 0.44 4.62 -9.89
N VAL A 12 1.55 5.25 -9.56
CA VAL A 12 2.74 5.29 -10.41
C VAL A 12 3.29 3.88 -10.66
N ASN A 13 3.10 2.97 -9.71
CA ASN A 13 3.52 1.57 -9.82
C ASN A 13 2.47 0.65 -10.46
N GLY A 14 1.43 1.20 -11.05
CA GLY A 14 0.44 0.43 -11.78
C GLY A 14 -0.78 -0.01 -10.98
N PHE A 15 -0.90 0.41 -9.73
CA PHE A 15 -2.12 0.16 -8.96
C PHE A 15 -3.27 1.01 -9.50
N VAL A 16 -4.45 0.43 -9.53
CA VAL A 16 -5.67 1.07 -10.03
C VAL A 16 -6.80 0.90 -9.02
N GLU A 17 -7.78 1.79 -9.10
CA GLU A 17 -8.97 1.66 -8.28
C GLU A 17 -9.74 0.39 -8.64
N SER A 18 -10.19 -0.34 -7.64
CA SER A 18 -11.04 -1.51 -7.84
C SER A 18 -12.42 -1.07 -8.34
N GLU A 19 -12.99 -1.82 -9.27
CA GLU A 19 -14.36 -1.59 -9.74
C GLU A 19 -15.41 -1.73 -8.64
N LYS A 20 -15.09 -2.51 -7.61
CA LYS A 20 -16.00 -2.79 -6.49
C LYS A 20 -15.98 -1.70 -5.42
N SER A 21 -14.90 -0.94 -5.30
CA SER A 21 -14.76 0.08 -4.29
C SER A 21 -13.71 1.10 -4.67
N LYS A 22 -14.03 2.38 -4.56
CA LYS A 22 -13.09 3.49 -4.77
C LYS A 22 -12.04 3.59 -3.65
N ARG A 23 -12.26 2.88 -2.54
CA ARG A 23 -11.32 2.86 -1.39
C ARG A 23 -10.33 1.72 -1.48
N ARG A 24 -10.39 0.94 -2.53
CA ARG A 24 -9.51 -0.22 -2.73
C ARG A 24 -8.67 -0.01 -3.97
N LEU A 25 -7.36 -0.22 -3.82
CA LEU A 25 -6.43 -0.27 -4.94
C LEU A 25 -5.98 -1.70 -5.14
N ILE A 26 -5.90 -2.10 -6.39
CA ILE A 26 -5.42 -3.41 -6.81
C ILE A 26 -4.37 -3.24 -7.90
N HIS A 27 -3.49 -4.24 -8.02
CA HIS A 27 -2.59 -4.32 -9.16
C HIS A 27 -3.11 -5.39 -10.14
N PRO A 28 -3.24 -5.07 -11.45
CA PRO A 28 -3.81 -6.01 -12.42
C PRO A 28 -3.07 -7.34 -12.51
N GLU A 29 -1.78 -7.36 -12.17
CA GLU A 29 -0.93 -8.57 -12.24
C GLU A 29 -0.79 -9.28 -10.90
N ALA A 30 -1.39 -8.76 -9.83
CA ALA A 30 -1.25 -9.31 -8.47
C ALA A 30 -2.61 -9.42 -7.79
N ARG A 31 -3.29 -10.55 -7.96
CA ARG A 31 -4.68 -10.74 -7.50
C ARG A 31 -4.84 -10.71 -5.98
N ASP A 32 -3.85 -11.22 -5.26
CA ASP A 32 -3.95 -11.41 -3.82
C ASP A 32 -3.46 -10.20 -3.01
N PHE A 33 -2.85 -9.23 -3.65
CA PHE A 33 -2.34 -8.04 -2.99
C PHE A 33 -3.36 -6.91 -3.10
N ILE A 34 -3.81 -6.42 -1.95
CA ILE A 34 -4.89 -5.43 -1.86
C ILE A 34 -4.44 -4.28 -0.98
N VAL A 35 -4.82 -3.08 -1.37
CA VAL A 35 -4.67 -1.88 -0.56
C VAL A 35 -6.04 -1.32 -0.28
N GLU A 36 -6.38 -1.13 0.99
CA GLU A 36 -7.62 -0.48 1.40
C GLU A 36 -7.32 0.84 2.10
N LEU A 37 -8.08 1.86 1.73
CA LEU A 37 -7.88 3.23 2.18
C LEU A 37 -9.08 3.66 3.01
N TYR A 38 -8.82 4.14 4.22
CA TYR A 38 -9.85 4.64 5.12
C TYR A 38 -9.59 6.10 5.41
N TYR A 39 -10.48 6.96 4.92
CA TYR A 39 -10.45 8.39 5.18
C TYR A 39 -11.38 8.69 6.35
N ASP A 40 -10.81 9.11 7.47
CA ASP A 40 -11.53 9.37 8.70
C ASP A 40 -11.32 10.83 9.11
N GLU A 41 -12.25 11.39 9.90
CA GLU A 41 -12.14 12.77 10.39
C GLU A 41 -10.97 12.98 11.35
N GLU A 42 -10.59 11.93 12.11
CA GLU A 42 -9.49 11.99 13.07
C GLU A 42 -8.17 11.61 12.48
N TYR A 43 -8.13 10.56 11.66
CA TYR A 43 -6.91 10.09 11.00
C TYR A 43 -7.25 9.19 9.82
N ASP A 44 -6.37 9.21 8.83
CA ASP A 44 -6.46 8.31 7.69
C ASP A 44 -5.71 7.02 7.99
N GLU A 45 -6.25 5.88 7.55
CA GLU A 45 -5.65 4.57 7.74
C GLU A 45 -5.45 3.88 6.40
N ILE A 46 -4.35 3.12 6.32
CA ILE A 46 -4.08 2.25 5.18
C ILE A 46 -3.99 0.80 5.67
N GLN A 47 -4.62 -0.11 4.92
CA GLN A 47 -4.45 -1.54 5.05
C GLN A 47 -3.84 -2.05 3.75
N ILE A 48 -2.74 -2.77 3.84
CA ILE A 48 -1.98 -3.16 2.65
C ILE A 48 -1.35 -4.54 2.85
N GLY A 49 -1.42 -5.36 1.83
CA GLY A 49 -0.77 -6.67 1.82
C GLY A 49 -1.60 -7.75 1.17
N ASP A 50 -1.14 -8.98 1.36
CA ASP A 50 -1.86 -10.19 0.96
C ASP A 50 -2.30 -10.96 2.21
N PHE A 51 -2.84 -12.16 2.02
CA PHE A 51 -3.32 -12.97 3.14
C PHE A 51 -2.21 -13.54 4.04
N ARG A 52 -0.94 -13.45 3.61
CA ARG A 52 0.23 -13.92 4.38
C ARG A 52 0.91 -12.79 5.13
N ASN A 53 1.04 -11.64 4.48
CA ASN A 53 1.74 -10.47 5.02
C ASN A 53 0.85 -9.25 4.83
N TYR A 54 0.39 -8.71 5.93
CA TYR A 54 -0.61 -7.67 5.94
C TYR A 54 -0.28 -6.63 7.00
N ALA A 55 -0.40 -5.37 6.66
CA ALA A 55 -0.18 -4.26 7.58
C ALA A 55 -1.43 -3.37 7.64
N SER A 56 -1.75 -2.90 8.83
CA SER A 56 -2.84 -1.95 9.08
C SER A 56 -2.31 -0.87 10.01
N LEU A 57 -2.26 0.37 9.52
CA LEU A 57 -1.65 1.46 10.28
C LEU A 57 -2.20 2.82 9.85
N PRO A 58 -2.15 3.83 10.75
CA PRO A 58 -2.46 5.20 10.36
C PRO A 58 -1.42 5.73 9.38
N ALA A 59 -1.85 6.53 8.42
CA ALA A 59 -0.93 7.17 7.48
C ALA A 59 0.10 8.06 8.19
N SER A 60 -0.29 8.67 9.32
CA SER A 60 0.59 9.50 10.14
C SER A 60 1.74 8.73 10.79
N ALA A 61 1.63 7.40 10.92
CA ALA A 61 2.71 6.56 11.43
C ALA A 61 3.76 6.23 10.37
N VAL A 62 3.53 6.56 9.11
CA VAL A 62 4.44 6.31 8.00
C VAL A 62 5.38 7.48 7.81
N ALA A 63 6.68 7.24 8.00
CA ALA A 63 7.72 8.23 7.74
C ALA A 63 8.10 8.25 6.25
N SER A 64 8.22 7.07 5.62
CA SER A 64 8.45 6.97 4.19
C SER A 64 7.81 5.71 3.62
N PHE A 65 7.46 5.77 2.34
CA PHE A 65 6.83 4.67 1.62
C PHE A 65 7.56 4.56 0.27
N THR A 66 8.28 3.49 0.08
CA THR A 66 9.08 3.28 -1.13
C THR A 66 8.71 1.99 -1.83
N THR A 67 8.85 1.99 -3.14
CA THR A 67 8.55 0.84 -3.98
C THR A 67 9.73 0.52 -4.86
N GLU A 68 9.94 -0.77 -5.11
CA GLU A 68 10.99 -1.26 -5.98
C GLU A 68 10.42 -2.35 -6.89
N PRO A 69 10.04 -1.98 -8.14
CA PRO A 69 9.49 -2.95 -9.08
C PRO A 69 10.58 -3.77 -9.76
N ASP A 70 10.25 -5.03 -10.03
CA ASP A 70 11.07 -5.91 -10.87
C ASP A 70 10.14 -6.80 -11.71
N ASP A 71 10.72 -7.81 -12.40
CA ASP A 71 9.95 -8.71 -13.28
C ASP A 71 8.98 -9.63 -12.51
N TYR A 72 9.21 -9.81 -11.22
CA TYR A 72 8.44 -10.75 -10.38
C TYR A 72 7.38 -10.06 -9.51
N GLY A 73 7.47 -8.77 -9.37
CA GLY A 73 6.53 -8.03 -8.52
C GLY A 73 7.07 -6.68 -8.08
N ILE A 74 6.49 -6.18 -7.01
CA ILE A 74 6.84 -4.87 -6.45
C ILE A 74 7.14 -5.06 -4.96
N ARG A 75 8.36 -4.74 -4.55
CA ARG A 75 8.70 -4.66 -3.15
C ARG A 75 8.21 -3.33 -2.60
N VAL A 76 7.55 -3.38 -1.46
CA VAL A 76 7.06 -2.20 -0.75
C VAL A 76 7.73 -2.14 0.61
N ASP A 77 8.44 -1.06 0.88
CA ASP A 77 9.07 -0.81 2.18
C ASP A 77 8.41 0.40 2.84
N ILE A 78 7.86 0.17 4.02
CA ILE A 78 7.19 1.19 4.81
C ILE A 78 8.06 1.45 6.04
N VAL A 79 8.68 2.62 6.10
CA VAL A 79 9.45 3.04 7.27
C VAL A 79 8.51 3.82 8.19
N LEU A 80 8.44 3.41 9.44
CA LEU A 80 7.57 4.04 10.42
C LEU A 80 8.29 5.16 11.16
N THR A 81 7.53 5.99 11.86
CA THR A 81 8.06 7.14 12.60
C THR A 81 8.96 6.73 13.77
N ASP A 82 8.90 5.47 14.22
CA ASP A 82 9.80 4.91 15.24
C ASP A 82 11.03 4.21 14.65
N ASP A 83 11.28 4.40 13.34
CA ASP A 83 12.37 3.81 12.55
C ASP A 83 12.23 2.30 12.28
N SER A 84 11.15 1.66 12.69
CA SER A 84 10.88 0.28 12.28
C SER A 84 10.47 0.22 10.81
N VAL A 85 10.66 -0.94 10.18
CA VAL A 85 10.37 -1.14 8.75
C VAL A 85 9.44 -2.32 8.57
N ILE A 86 8.41 -2.12 7.75
CA ILE A 86 7.54 -3.19 7.29
C ILE A 86 7.85 -3.40 5.80
N SER A 87 8.26 -4.61 5.44
CA SER A 87 8.54 -4.97 4.05
C SER A 87 7.49 -5.93 3.55
N LEU A 88 6.88 -5.60 2.43
CA LEU A 88 5.85 -6.40 1.77
C LEU A 88 6.27 -6.67 0.33
N PHE A 89 5.79 -7.75 -0.24
CA PHE A 89 6.03 -8.07 -1.64
C PHE A 89 4.72 -8.32 -2.38
N CYS A 90 4.44 -7.46 -3.37
CA CYS A 90 3.32 -7.59 -4.27
C CYS A 90 3.74 -8.50 -5.42
N SER A 91 3.45 -9.79 -5.31
CA SER A 91 3.89 -10.80 -6.26
C SER A 91 3.01 -10.81 -7.52
N PHE A 92 3.64 -10.74 -8.68
CA PHE A 92 2.96 -10.92 -9.96
C PHE A 92 2.75 -12.41 -10.23
N GLU A 93 1.60 -12.71 -10.79
CA GLU A 93 1.22 -14.08 -11.13
C GLU A 93 1.39 -14.37 -12.62
#